data_3ec7b98d218bb396f9425d700ccdfd45
#
_entry.id   3ec7b98d218bb396f9425d700ccdfd45
#
_cell.length_a   1.000
_cell.length_b   1.000
_cell.length_c   1.000
_cell.angle_alpha   90.00
_cell.angle_beta   90.00
_cell.angle_gamma   90.00
#
_symmetry.space_group_name_H-M   'P 1'
#
loop_
_entity.id
_entity.type
_entity.pdbx_description
1 polymer ?
#
loop_
_entity_poly.entity_id
_entity_poly.type
_entity_poly.pdbx_seq_one_letter_code
_entity_poly.pdbx_strand_id
1 'polypeptide(L)'
;MKAIIITIGDEILLGQILDTNSQYISRQLTRLGAEVADILSIADQREEIWQWVDYAMKQAELIIVTGGLGPTKDDVTKKVLAEYFDTRL
;
A
#
# COMPACT_ATOMS: atom_id res chain seq x y z
N MET A 1 -17.34 -5.54 1.58
CA MET A 1 -16.34 -4.48 1.80
C MET A 1 -15.22 -4.64 0.80
N LYS A 2 -14.87 -3.57 0.11
CA LYS A 2 -13.75 -3.58 -0.84
C LYS A 2 -12.45 -3.24 -0.14
N ALA A 3 -11.39 -3.95 -0.49
CA ALA A 3 -10.06 -3.73 0.06
C ALA A 3 -9.04 -3.54 -1.06
N ILE A 4 -8.05 -2.70 -0.82
CA ILE A 4 -6.91 -2.52 -1.72
C ILE A 4 -5.63 -2.67 -0.90
N ILE A 5 -4.69 -3.43 -1.43
CA ILE A 5 -3.39 -3.65 -0.81
C ILE A 5 -2.35 -2.89 -1.61
N ILE A 6 -1.56 -2.04 -0.95
CA ILE A 6 -0.48 -1.28 -1.57
C ILE A 6 0.84 -1.74 -0.98
N THR A 7 1.73 -2.22 -1.82
CA THR A 7 3.07 -2.61 -1.43
C THR A 7 4.06 -1.56 -1.94
N ILE A 8 4.88 -1.03 -1.04
CA ILE A 8 5.84 0.04 -1.36
C ILE A 8 7.25 -0.54 -1.31
N GLY A 9 8.00 -0.41 -2.40
CA GLY A 9 9.39 -0.86 -2.42
C GLY A 9 9.89 -1.06 -3.82
N ASP A 10 11.04 -0.48 -4.12
CA ASP A 10 11.66 -0.57 -5.43
C ASP A 10 12.10 -2.00 -5.77
N GLU A 11 12.56 -2.75 -4.78
CA GLU A 11 13.00 -4.12 -4.97
C GLU A 11 11.87 -5.03 -5.44
N ILE A 12 10.63 -4.76 -5.05
CA ILE A 12 9.47 -5.52 -5.51
C ILE A 12 9.16 -5.19 -6.96
N LEU A 13 9.23 -3.90 -7.32
CA LEU A 13 9.02 -3.46 -8.70
C LEU A 13 10.07 -4.03 -9.64
N LEU A 14 11.30 -4.18 -9.15
CA LEU A 14 12.39 -4.73 -9.94
C LEU A 14 12.40 -6.26 -9.97
N GLY A 15 11.47 -6.90 -9.27
CA GLY A 15 11.39 -8.35 -9.22
C GLY A 15 12.46 -9.00 -8.37
N GLN A 16 13.11 -8.24 -7.51
CA GLN A 16 14.19 -8.76 -6.66
C GLN A 16 13.66 -9.52 -5.46
N ILE A 17 12.44 -9.20 -5.02
CA ILE A 17 11.81 -9.84 -3.87
C ILE A 17 10.41 -10.25 -4.27
N LEU A 18 10.05 -11.50 -3.98
CA LEU A 18 8.70 -12.01 -4.23
C LEU A 18 7.74 -11.42 -3.19
N ASP A 19 6.64 -10.83 -3.66
CA ASP A 19 5.65 -10.23 -2.77
C ASP A 19 4.71 -11.28 -2.20
N THR A 20 5.20 -12.05 -1.24
CA THR A 20 4.41 -13.08 -0.58
C THR A 20 3.47 -12.50 0.48
N ASN A 21 3.79 -11.33 1.02
CA ASN A 21 2.96 -10.69 2.04
C ASN A 21 1.60 -10.28 1.50
N SER A 22 1.58 -9.68 0.29
CA SER A 22 0.31 -9.29 -0.34
C SER A 22 -0.57 -10.49 -0.62
N GLN A 23 0.03 -11.59 -1.06
CA GLN A 23 -0.71 -12.82 -1.32
C GLN A 23 -1.33 -13.38 -0.04
N TYR A 24 -0.57 -13.40 1.04
CA TYR A 24 -1.05 -13.87 2.33
C TYR A 24 -2.20 -12.99 2.84
N ILE A 25 -2.00 -11.68 2.83
CA ILE A 25 -3.02 -10.73 3.29
C ILE A 25 -4.30 -10.86 2.46
N SER A 26 -4.15 -10.98 1.15
CA SER A 26 -5.29 -11.13 0.24
C SER A 26 -6.12 -12.37 0.59
N ARG A 27 -5.47 -13.50 0.85
CA ARG A 27 -6.17 -14.72 1.24
C ARG A 27 -6.91 -14.56 2.57
N GLN A 28 -6.29 -13.90 3.54
CA GLN A 28 -6.93 -13.70 4.84
C GLN A 28 -8.13 -12.76 4.73
N LEU A 29 -8.02 -11.69 3.94
CA LEU A 29 -9.13 -10.76 3.73
C LEU A 29 -10.30 -11.46 3.03
N THR A 30 -10.02 -12.29 2.04
CA THR A 30 -11.05 -13.03 1.32
C THR A 30 -11.79 -13.98 2.27
N ARG A 31 -11.07 -14.64 3.16
CA ARG A 31 -11.68 -15.51 4.18
C ARG A 31 -12.62 -14.73 5.10
N LEU A 32 -12.30 -13.47 5.38
CA LEU A 32 -13.12 -12.62 6.26
C LEU A 32 -14.27 -11.95 5.52
N GLY A 33 -14.43 -12.23 4.23
CA GLY A 33 -15.52 -11.70 3.44
C GLY A 33 -15.26 -10.40 2.72
N ALA A 34 -14.01 -9.91 2.74
CA ALA A 34 -13.64 -8.71 2.00
C ALA A 34 -13.33 -9.06 0.55
N GLU A 35 -13.67 -8.15 -0.36
CA GLU A 35 -13.31 -8.26 -1.77
C GLU A 35 -12.01 -7.51 -2.00
N VAL A 36 -10.95 -8.21 -2.38
CA VAL A 36 -9.68 -7.57 -2.72
C VAL A 36 -9.76 -7.11 -4.17
N ALA A 37 -10.00 -5.80 -4.34
CA ALA A 37 -10.21 -5.23 -5.67
C ALA A 37 -8.90 -5.03 -6.43
N ASP A 38 -7.84 -4.62 -5.73
CA ASP A 38 -6.54 -4.37 -6.35
C ASP A 38 -5.41 -4.71 -5.38
N ILE A 39 -4.29 -5.14 -5.95
CA ILE A 39 -3.01 -5.26 -5.27
C ILE A 39 -2.03 -4.43 -6.08
N LEU A 40 -1.53 -3.35 -5.49
CA LEU A 40 -0.67 -2.38 -6.17
C LEU A 40 0.75 -2.45 -5.62
N SER A 41 1.72 -2.46 -6.53
CA SER A 41 3.14 -2.36 -6.17
C SER A 41 3.64 -1.02 -6.69
N ILE A 42 4.13 -0.17 -5.80
CA ILE A 42 4.51 1.19 -6.16
C ILE A 42 5.93 1.51 -5.68
N ALA A 43 6.53 2.51 -6.34
CA ALA A 43 7.84 2.97 -5.97
C ALA A 43 7.80 3.73 -4.64
N ASP A 44 8.92 3.69 -3.91
CA ASP A 44 9.08 4.38 -2.64
C ASP A 44 9.42 5.84 -2.90
N GLN A 45 8.46 6.58 -3.44
CA GLN A 45 8.58 7.99 -3.78
C GLN A 45 7.32 8.72 -3.34
N ARG A 46 7.49 9.97 -2.90
CA ARG A 46 6.41 10.78 -2.36
C ARG A 46 5.20 10.86 -3.29
N GLU A 47 5.44 11.19 -4.56
CA GLU A 47 4.36 11.38 -5.54
C GLU A 47 3.59 10.09 -5.80
N GLU A 48 4.31 8.98 -5.87
CA GLU A 48 3.69 7.67 -6.07
C GLU A 48 2.84 7.27 -4.89
N ILE A 49 3.36 7.44 -3.68
CA ILE A 49 2.64 7.08 -2.46
C ILE A 49 1.38 7.93 -2.35
N TRP A 50 1.50 9.25 -2.53
CA TRP A 50 0.37 10.16 -2.44
C TRP A 50 -0.72 9.79 -3.44
N GLN A 51 -0.32 9.64 -4.71
CA GLN A 51 -1.25 9.35 -5.81
C GLN A 51 -2.03 8.06 -5.57
N TRP A 52 -1.34 7.00 -5.22
CA TRP A 52 -1.98 5.69 -5.12
C TRP A 52 -2.76 5.50 -3.83
N VAL A 53 -2.33 6.13 -2.74
CA VAL A 53 -3.15 6.16 -1.52
C VAL A 53 -4.43 6.95 -1.77
N ASP A 54 -4.35 8.08 -2.45
CA ASP A 54 -5.52 8.88 -2.78
C ASP A 54 -6.48 8.09 -3.69
N TYR A 55 -5.95 7.41 -4.69
CA TYR A 55 -6.76 6.53 -5.54
C TYR A 55 -7.47 5.46 -4.71
N ALA A 56 -6.72 4.78 -3.85
CA ALA A 56 -7.28 3.69 -3.05
C ALA A 56 -8.36 4.17 -2.09
N MET A 57 -8.16 5.34 -1.48
CA MET A 57 -9.15 5.92 -0.57
C MET A 57 -10.48 6.21 -1.25
N LYS A 58 -10.45 6.47 -2.56
CA LYS A 58 -11.68 6.72 -3.33
C LYS A 58 -12.35 5.45 -3.82
N GLN A 59 -11.61 4.34 -3.86
CA GLN A 59 -12.08 3.09 -4.47
C GLN A 59 -12.47 2.03 -3.45
N ALA A 60 -11.95 2.09 -2.23
CA ALA A 60 -12.11 1.02 -1.27
C ALA A 60 -12.37 1.55 0.14
N GLU A 61 -12.93 0.69 0.97
CA GLU A 61 -13.22 1.01 2.37
C GLU A 61 -12.06 0.63 3.28
N LEU A 62 -11.24 -0.34 2.85
CA LEU A 62 -10.08 -0.81 3.61
C LEU A 62 -8.84 -0.72 2.73
N ILE A 63 -7.83 -0.03 3.21
CA ILE A 63 -6.55 0.07 2.52
C ILE A 63 -5.45 -0.45 3.44
N ILE A 64 -4.67 -1.41 2.94
CA ILE A 64 -3.54 -1.96 3.66
C ILE A 64 -2.28 -1.57 2.92
N VAL A 65 -1.37 -0.91 3.63
CA VAL A 65 -0.10 -0.46 3.07
C VAL A 65 1.03 -1.25 3.74
N THR A 66 1.87 -1.88 2.94
CA THR A 66 3.02 -2.65 3.43
C THR A 66 4.29 -2.21 2.72
N GLY A 67 5.45 -2.54 3.29
CA GLY A 67 6.74 -2.23 2.69
C GLY A 67 7.33 -0.95 3.26
N GLY A 68 8.37 -0.45 2.58
CA GLY A 68 9.08 0.74 3.07
C GLY A 68 9.88 0.48 4.34
N LEU A 69 10.45 -0.72 4.46
CA LEU A 69 11.06 -1.17 5.71
C LEU A 69 12.52 -0.76 5.89
N GLY A 70 13.14 -0.12 4.91
CA GLY A 70 14.50 0.38 5.06
C GLY A 70 14.53 1.57 6.00
N PRO A 71 15.65 1.85 6.68
CA PRO A 71 15.71 2.94 7.67
C PRO A 71 15.31 4.31 7.12
N THR A 72 15.66 4.59 5.86
CA THR A 72 15.30 5.85 5.22
C THR A 72 13.95 5.76 4.52
N LYS A 73 13.63 4.61 3.96
CA LYS A 73 12.38 4.40 3.20
C LYS A 73 11.16 4.42 4.10
N ASP A 74 11.28 3.81 5.29
CA ASP A 74 10.20 3.81 6.27
C ASP A 74 9.85 5.23 6.69
N ASP A 75 10.86 6.09 6.85
CA ASP A 75 10.63 7.49 7.21
C ASP A 75 9.87 8.24 6.12
N VAL A 76 10.20 8.01 4.85
CA VAL A 76 9.50 8.64 3.73
C VAL A 76 8.03 8.21 3.70
N THR A 77 7.77 6.92 3.81
CA THR A 77 6.41 6.38 3.80
C THR A 77 5.57 6.98 4.91
N LYS A 78 6.07 6.95 6.14
CA LYS A 78 5.36 7.49 7.30
C LYS A 78 5.07 8.96 7.14
N LYS A 79 6.06 9.72 6.67
CA LYS A 79 5.92 11.17 6.49
C LYS A 79 4.86 11.52 5.46
N VAL A 80 4.87 10.83 4.32
CA VAL A 80 3.89 11.08 3.27
C VAL A 80 2.49 10.73 3.72
N LEU A 81 2.31 9.61 4.40
CA LEU A 81 1.00 9.21 4.92
C LEU A 81 0.49 10.21 5.95
N ALA A 82 1.36 10.67 6.84
CA ALA A 82 0.99 11.68 7.83
C ALA A 82 0.53 12.97 7.16
N GLU A 83 1.26 13.44 6.15
CA GLU A 83 0.90 14.65 5.40
C GLU A 83 -0.42 14.46 4.66
N TYR A 84 -0.62 13.30 4.04
CA TYR A 84 -1.85 13.02 3.30
C TYR A 84 -3.07 13.09 4.22
N PHE A 85 -3.03 12.40 5.35
CA PHE A 85 -4.16 12.38 6.26
C PHE A 85 -4.38 13.71 6.96
N ASP A 86 -3.31 14.44 7.24
CA ASP A 86 -3.41 15.79 7.82
C ASP A 86 -4.17 16.73 6.87
N THR A 87 -3.87 16.64 5.59
CA THR A 87 -4.54 17.45 4.57
C THR A 87 -6.01 17.07 4.42
N ARG A 88 -6.34 15.80 4.57
CA ARG A 88 -7.71 15.29 4.40
C ARG A 88 -8.59 15.51 5.64
N LEU A 89 -7.98 15.59 6.79
CA LEU A 89 -8.71 15.82 8.05
C LEU A 89 -8.93 17.30 8.31
#